data_d4d502a31b434081818ba4c4964acdb1
#
_entry.id   d4d502a31b434081818ba4c4964acdb1
#
_cell.length_a   1.000
_cell.length_b   1.000
_cell.length_c   1.000
_cell.angle_alpha   90.00
_cell.angle_beta   90.00
_cell.angle_gamma   90.00
#
_symmetry.space_group_name_H-M   'P 1'
#
loop_
_entity.id
_entity.type
_entity.pdbx_description
1 polymer ?
#
loop_
_entity_poly.entity_id
_entity_poly.type
_entity_poly.pdbx_seq_one_letter_code
_entity_poly.pdbx_strand_id
1 'polypeptide(L)'
;SLHDALPILTTGKAGSGLHIHMRIMKDGQNQMLKEGVLSETARKAIAGMMELAPSITAFGNTNPTSYFRLVPHQEAPTNICWGDRNRSVLVRVPLGWATKTDMCMTANPLETESHYDTTQKQTVEMRSPDGSADLYQLIAGLAVACRHGFEIENALDIAEKTYVNVNIHQKENADKLKALTQLPDSCTASAACLQQQREIFQKHNVFSPTMIDGIISKLTGYNDLTLRNDLKDNPEGMLALVNKYFHCG
;
A
#
# COMPACT_ATOMS: atom_id res chain seq x y z
N SER A 1 9.95 -19.09 8.25
CA SER A 1 8.68 -19.58 8.84
C SER A 1 7.71 -18.42 8.94
N LEU A 2 6.42 -18.70 8.89
CA LEU A 2 5.34 -17.70 9.01
C LEU A 2 5.35 -16.93 10.35
N HIS A 3 6.19 -17.33 11.28
CA HIS A 3 6.27 -16.76 12.63
C HIS A 3 7.04 -15.44 12.69
N ASP A 4 7.70 -15.03 11.60
CA ASP A 4 8.54 -13.83 11.57
C ASP A 4 7.86 -12.65 10.86
N ALA A 5 6.58 -12.78 10.49
CA ALA A 5 5.86 -11.80 9.68
C ALA A 5 5.04 -10.79 10.50
N LEU A 6 5.41 -10.55 11.76
CA LEU A 6 4.74 -9.58 12.61
C LEU A 6 4.89 -8.14 12.07
N PRO A 7 3.85 -7.32 12.17
CA PRO A 7 3.94 -5.90 11.83
C PRO A 7 5.07 -5.19 12.55
N ILE A 8 5.27 -5.51 13.84
CA ILE A 8 6.34 -4.97 14.67
C ILE A 8 6.82 -6.00 15.69
N LEU A 9 8.14 -6.21 15.78
CA LEU A 9 8.82 -7.02 16.80
C LEU A 9 9.51 -6.16 17.85
N THR A 10 10.06 -5.02 17.42
CA THR A 10 10.81 -4.10 18.26
C THR A 10 10.26 -2.70 18.08
N THR A 11 9.89 -2.07 19.17
CA THR A 11 9.38 -0.69 19.19
C THR A 11 10.33 0.27 18.47
N GLY A 12 9.78 1.14 17.62
CA GLY A 12 10.55 2.13 16.87
C GLY A 12 11.36 1.60 15.69
N LYS A 13 11.14 0.34 15.29
CA LYS A 13 11.72 -0.27 14.09
C LYS A 13 10.66 -0.44 13.00
N ALA A 14 11.13 -0.59 11.76
CA ALA A 14 10.26 -0.67 10.58
C ALA A 14 9.30 -1.88 10.56
N GLY A 15 9.59 -2.94 11.31
CA GLY A 15 8.77 -4.17 11.30
C GLY A 15 8.80 -4.89 9.96
N SER A 16 7.79 -5.74 9.73
CA SER A 16 7.63 -6.50 8.48
C SER A 16 6.50 -5.93 7.64
N GLY A 17 6.79 -5.59 6.39
CA GLY A 17 5.80 -5.17 5.40
C GLY A 17 5.39 -6.29 4.46
N LEU A 18 4.18 -6.22 3.95
CA LEU A 18 3.67 -7.05 2.86
C LEU A 18 3.44 -6.15 1.64
N HIS A 19 4.34 -6.18 0.68
CA HIS A 19 4.23 -5.33 -0.51
C HIS A 19 3.51 -6.08 -1.63
N ILE A 20 2.44 -5.49 -2.15
CA ILE A 20 1.64 -6.08 -3.21
C ILE A 20 1.98 -5.42 -4.55
N HIS A 21 2.56 -6.19 -5.44
CA HIS A 21 2.82 -5.78 -6.82
C HIS A 21 1.64 -6.10 -7.72
N MET A 22 1.18 -5.11 -8.48
CA MET A 22 0.01 -5.22 -9.35
C MET A 22 0.29 -4.68 -10.73
N ARG A 23 -0.41 -5.21 -11.73
CA ARG A 23 -0.43 -4.70 -13.09
C ARG A 23 -1.81 -4.84 -13.71
N ILE A 24 -2.17 -3.94 -14.60
CA ILE A 24 -3.38 -4.03 -15.40
C ILE A 24 -3.06 -4.74 -16.70
N MET A 25 -3.85 -5.77 -17.00
CA MET A 25 -3.72 -6.56 -18.22
C MET A 25 -4.94 -6.33 -19.12
N LYS A 26 -4.71 -6.24 -20.42
CA LYS A 26 -5.76 -6.25 -21.44
C LYS A 26 -5.30 -7.10 -22.62
N ASP A 27 -6.11 -8.05 -23.03
CA ASP A 27 -5.81 -8.96 -24.16
C ASP A 27 -4.41 -9.61 -24.06
N GLY A 28 -4.04 -10.05 -22.85
CA GLY A 28 -2.75 -10.66 -22.57
C GLY A 28 -1.55 -9.69 -22.50
N GLN A 29 -1.77 -8.39 -22.71
CA GLN A 29 -0.73 -7.35 -22.72
C GLN A 29 -0.74 -6.52 -21.45
N ASN A 30 0.43 -6.23 -20.92
CA ASN A 30 0.62 -5.32 -19.78
C ASN A 30 0.33 -3.87 -20.21
N GLN A 31 -0.61 -3.24 -19.52
CA GLN A 31 -1.05 -1.87 -19.81
C GLN A 31 -0.35 -0.81 -18.94
N MET A 32 0.66 -1.18 -18.17
CA MET A 32 1.30 -0.25 -17.22
C MET A 32 2.22 0.77 -17.91
N LEU A 33 2.77 0.42 -19.07
CA LEU A 33 3.62 1.32 -19.86
C LEU A 33 3.00 1.60 -21.23
N LYS A 34 3.23 2.82 -21.72
CA LYS A 34 3.00 3.21 -23.12
C LYS A 34 4.22 4.00 -23.58
N GLU A 35 4.86 3.55 -24.66
CA GLU A 35 6.05 4.22 -25.23
C GLU A 35 7.19 4.44 -24.21
N GLY A 36 7.36 3.49 -23.28
CA GLY A 36 8.42 3.52 -22.27
C GLY A 36 8.15 4.43 -21.05
N VAL A 37 6.97 5.05 -20.96
CA VAL A 37 6.52 5.85 -19.83
C VAL A 37 5.31 5.24 -19.15
N LEU A 38 5.06 5.62 -17.89
CA LEU A 38 3.89 5.15 -17.14
C LEU A 38 2.60 5.59 -17.86
N SER A 39 1.76 4.63 -18.20
CA SER A 39 0.57 4.85 -19.01
C SER A 39 -0.53 5.61 -18.24
N GLU A 40 -1.50 6.15 -18.98
CA GLU A 40 -2.73 6.70 -18.39
C GLU A 40 -3.51 5.62 -17.62
N THR A 41 -3.55 4.39 -18.12
CA THR A 41 -4.15 3.23 -17.45
C THR A 41 -3.53 3.01 -16.06
N ALA A 42 -2.21 3.02 -15.97
CA ALA A 42 -1.51 2.88 -14.69
C ALA A 42 -1.82 4.06 -13.75
N ARG A 43 -1.82 5.29 -14.26
CA ARG A 43 -2.13 6.48 -13.43
C ARG A 43 -3.56 6.48 -12.92
N LYS A 44 -4.54 6.03 -13.71
CA LYS A 44 -5.93 5.85 -13.24
C LYS A 44 -6.03 4.79 -12.13
N ALA A 45 -5.38 3.65 -12.29
CA ALA A 45 -5.33 2.64 -11.24
C ALA A 45 -4.68 3.18 -9.95
N ILE A 46 -3.59 3.92 -10.05
CA ILE A 46 -2.93 4.59 -8.92
C ILE A 46 -3.88 5.59 -8.26
N ALA A 47 -4.60 6.41 -9.03
CA ALA A 47 -5.55 7.38 -8.50
C ALA A 47 -6.61 6.74 -7.60
N GLY A 48 -7.18 5.62 -8.03
CA GLY A 48 -8.15 4.88 -7.22
C GLY A 48 -7.51 4.31 -5.95
N MET A 49 -6.26 3.83 -6.02
CA MET A 49 -5.51 3.43 -4.83
C MET A 49 -5.24 4.59 -3.88
N MET A 50 -4.96 5.80 -4.38
CA MET A 50 -4.77 6.99 -3.54
C MET A 50 -6.06 7.39 -2.83
N GLU A 51 -7.17 7.41 -3.54
CA GLU A 51 -8.47 7.82 -2.99
C GLU A 51 -8.99 6.84 -1.94
N LEU A 52 -8.81 5.53 -2.18
CA LEU A 52 -9.26 4.49 -1.26
C LEU A 52 -8.19 4.03 -0.27
N ALA A 53 -6.98 4.62 -0.28
CA ALA A 53 -5.90 4.26 0.62
C ALA A 53 -6.29 4.18 2.10
N PRO A 54 -7.08 5.12 2.65
CA PRO A 54 -7.52 5.04 4.05
C PRO A 54 -8.31 3.77 4.36
N SER A 55 -9.21 3.36 3.45
CA SER A 55 -10.02 2.14 3.61
C SER A 55 -9.23 0.87 3.35
N ILE A 56 -8.20 0.92 2.48
CA ILE A 56 -7.33 -0.23 2.20
C ILE A 56 -6.56 -0.65 3.46
N THR A 57 -6.25 0.28 4.37
CA THR A 57 -5.62 -0.08 5.65
C THR A 57 -6.49 -1.01 6.50
N ALA A 58 -7.83 -0.95 6.37
CA ALA A 58 -8.73 -1.87 7.06
C ALA A 58 -8.58 -3.34 6.60
N PHE A 59 -8.09 -3.57 5.39
CA PHE A 59 -7.82 -4.90 4.84
C PHE A 59 -6.36 -5.31 5.01
N GLY A 60 -5.45 -4.33 4.97
CA GLY A 60 -4.00 -4.56 4.93
C GLY A 60 -3.27 -4.44 6.27
N ASN A 61 -3.90 -3.82 7.27
CA ASN A 61 -3.31 -3.50 8.58
C ASN A 61 -4.35 -3.80 9.67
N THR A 62 -4.53 -5.09 10.00
CA THR A 62 -5.74 -5.60 10.65
C THR A 62 -5.65 -5.78 12.15
N ASN A 63 -4.55 -5.38 12.78
CA ASN A 63 -4.40 -5.38 14.24
C ASN A 63 -3.69 -4.11 14.75
N PRO A 64 -3.77 -3.78 16.04
CA PRO A 64 -3.19 -2.55 16.58
C PRO A 64 -1.67 -2.41 16.38
N THR A 65 -0.92 -3.51 16.33
CA THR A 65 0.55 -3.45 16.14
C THR A 65 0.93 -2.97 14.74
N SER A 66 0.06 -3.13 13.74
CA SER A 66 0.24 -2.60 12.38
C SER A 66 0.49 -1.09 12.38
N TYR A 67 -0.22 -0.36 13.23
CA TYR A 67 -0.18 1.10 13.28
C TYR A 67 1.04 1.64 14.04
N PHE A 68 1.73 0.81 14.82
CA PHE A 68 3.06 1.14 15.36
C PHE A 68 4.17 0.95 14.34
N ARG A 69 3.92 0.22 13.24
CA ARG A 69 4.78 0.16 12.06
C ARG A 69 4.59 1.38 11.16
N LEU A 70 3.34 1.82 10.98
CA LEU A 70 2.99 3.00 10.17
C LEU A 70 3.29 4.29 10.95
N VAL A 71 4.57 4.61 11.08
CA VAL A 71 5.05 5.80 11.80
C VAL A 71 5.98 6.63 10.94
N PRO A 72 5.98 7.98 11.10
CA PRO A 72 6.86 8.86 10.35
C PRO A 72 8.34 8.49 10.48
N HIS A 73 9.12 8.74 9.42
CA HIS A 73 10.57 8.53 9.36
C HIS A 73 11.04 7.06 9.43
N GLN A 74 10.13 6.12 9.23
CA GLN A 74 10.44 4.70 9.03
C GLN A 74 10.22 4.29 7.56
N GLU A 75 10.55 3.05 7.21
CA GLU A 75 10.37 2.54 5.84
C GLU A 75 8.90 2.38 5.42
N ALA A 76 7.99 2.23 6.40
CA ALA A 76 6.57 2.12 6.13
C ALA A 76 5.97 3.49 5.78
N PRO A 77 5.20 3.60 4.72
CA PRO A 77 4.60 4.86 4.30
C PRO A 77 3.46 5.26 5.25
N THR A 78 3.39 6.55 5.58
CA THR A 78 2.31 7.14 6.37
C THR A 78 1.46 8.14 5.60
N ASN A 79 1.95 8.59 4.45
CA ASN A 79 1.31 9.62 3.64
C ASN A 79 0.75 9.03 2.35
N ILE A 80 -0.40 9.54 1.92
CA ILE A 80 -1.08 9.12 0.70
C ILE A 80 -0.43 9.84 -0.48
N CYS A 81 0.53 9.17 -1.08
CA CYS A 81 1.25 9.65 -2.26
C CYS A 81 1.87 8.49 -3.05
N TRP A 82 2.25 8.76 -4.28
CA TRP A 82 2.91 7.79 -5.13
C TRP A 82 4.10 8.42 -5.86
N GLY A 83 5.00 7.58 -6.36
CA GLY A 83 6.16 8.09 -7.11
C GLY A 83 7.01 7.00 -7.75
N ASP A 84 7.84 7.44 -8.69
CA ASP A 84 8.77 6.59 -9.41
C ASP A 84 10.01 6.31 -8.55
N ARG A 85 10.35 5.02 -8.35
CA ARG A 85 11.54 4.55 -7.65
C ARG A 85 11.71 5.09 -6.22
N ASN A 86 10.71 5.80 -5.72
CA ASN A 86 10.73 6.47 -4.43
C ASN A 86 10.28 5.48 -3.33
N ARG A 87 11.14 5.23 -2.34
CA ARG A 87 10.83 4.33 -1.22
C ARG A 87 10.03 4.99 -0.09
N SER A 88 9.87 6.31 -0.13
CA SER A 88 9.13 7.04 0.90
C SER A 88 7.63 7.18 0.63
N VAL A 89 7.15 6.70 -0.51
CA VAL A 89 5.74 6.83 -0.94
C VAL A 89 4.91 5.59 -0.64
N LEU A 90 3.59 5.75 -0.60
CA LEU A 90 2.63 4.67 -0.37
C LEU A 90 2.54 3.70 -1.56
N VAL A 91 2.40 4.25 -2.76
CA VAL A 91 2.43 3.45 -3.99
C VAL A 91 3.69 3.79 -4.78
N ARG A 92 4.56 2.82 -4.91
CA ARG A 92 5.80 2.94 -5.67
C ARG A 92 5.63 2.36 -7.08
N VAL A 93 6.11 3.09 -8.07
CA VAL A 93 6.42 2.52 -9.38
C VAL A 93 7.85 2.01 -9.29
N PRO A 94 8.08 0.69 -9.19
CA PRO A 94 9.43 0.15 -9.06
C PRO A 94 10.21 0.40 -10.34
N LEU A 95 11.54 0.24 -10.26
CA LEU A 95 12.40 0.30 -11.43
C LEU A 95 11.87 -0.71 -12.45
N GLY A 96 11.25 -0.18 -13.49
CA GLY A 96 10.74 -1.03 -14.57
C GLY A 96 11.92 -1.72 -15.23
N TRP A 97 11.72 -2.96 -15.63
CA TRP A 97 12.66 -3.70 -16.44
C TRP A 97 12.66 -3.20 -17.91
N ALA A 98 12.16 -1.98 -18.14
CA ALA A 98 12.20 -1.31 -19.44
C ALA A 98 13.63 -0.81 -19.75
N THR A 99 14.62 -1.70 -19.62
CA THR A 99 15.95 -1.40 -20.14
C THR A 99 15.97 -1.73 -21.62
N LYS A 100 16.59 -0.88 -22.41
CA LYS A 100 16.87 -1.16 -23.83
C LYS A 100 18.02 -2.15 -24.00
N THR A 101 18.68 -2.51 -22.91
CA THR A 101 19.85 -3.38 -22.88
C THR A 101 19.46 -4.71 -22.24
N ASP A 102 19.66 -5.80 -22.95
CA ASP A 102 19.55 -7.13 -22.40
C ASP A 102 20.73 -7.39 -21.45
N MET A 103 20.43 -7.39 -20.15
CA MET A 103 21.45 -7.60 -19.12
C MET A 103 22.03 -9.03 -19.16
N CYS A 104 21.26 -10.01 -19.65
CA CYS A 104 21.74 -11.37 -19.79
C CYS A 104 22.80 -11.44 -20.89
N MET A 105 22.54 -10.81 -22.04
CA MET A 105 23.55 -10.71 -23.13
C MET A 105 24.76 -9.90 -22.69
N THR A 106 24.58 -8.85 -21.89
CA THR A 106 25.69 -8.04 -21.37
C THR A 106 26.56 -8.84 -20.39
N ALA A 107 25.96 -9.65 -19.54
CA ALA A 107 26.63 -10.45 -18.52
C ALA A 107 27.25 -11.74 -19.11
N ASN A 108 26.65 -12.29 -20.18
CA ASN A 108 27.13 -13.48 -20.87
C ASN A 108 27.42 -13.17 -22.35
N PRO A 109 28.69 -12.90 -22.75
CA PRO A 109 29.05 -12.59 -24.12
C PRO A 109 28.81 -13.74 -25.12
N LEU A 110 28.55 -14.96 -24.64
CA LEU A 110 28.22 -16.13 -25.47
C LEU A 110 26.70 -16.22 -25.76
N GLU A 111 25.89 -15.39 -25.13
CA GLU A 111 24.45 -15.32 -25.40
C GLU A 111 24.20 -14.55 -26.69
N THR A 112 23.58 -15.21 -27.65
CA THR A 112 23.37 -14.66 -29.01
C THR A 112 21.91 -14.27 -29.25
N GLU A 113 21.00 -14.71 -28.35
CA GLU A 113 19.57 -14.45 -28.48
C GLU A 113 19.03 -13.75 -27.25
N SER A 114 18.26 -12.67 -27.45
CA SER A 114 17.52 -12.03 -26.37
C SER A 114 16.29 -12.86 -26.01
N HIS A 115 16.30 -13.45 -24.81
CA HIS A 115 15.16 -14.21 -24.26
C HIS A 115 14.28 -13.37 -23.34
N TYR A 116 14.50 -12.05 -23.29
CA TYR A 116 13.99 -11.23 -22.20
C TYR A 116 13.07 -10.11 -22.67
N ASP A 117 11.77 -10.39 -22.77
CA ASP A 117 10.77 -9.34 -22.93
C ASP A 117 10.51 -8.67 -21.57
N THR A 118 11.08 -7.48 -21.36
CA THR A 118 10.90 -6.67 -20.14
C THR A 118 9.64 -5.81 -20.17
N THR A 119 9.02 -5.63 -21.34
CA THR A 119 7.85 -4.74 -21.49
C THR A 119 6.64 -5.23 -20.69
N GLN A 120 6.54 -6.55 -20.47
CA GLN A 120 5.46 -7.20 -19.73
C GLN A 120 5.65 -7.20 -18.20
N LYS A 121 6.74 -6.64 -17.66
CA LYS A 121 7.10 -6.78 -16.24
C LYS A 121 6.79 -5.57 -15.36
N GLN A 122 6.44 -4.43 -15.93
CA GLN A 122 6.13 -3.24 -15.14
C GLN A 122 4.92 -3.48 -14.21
N THR A 123 5.10 -3.13 -12.95
CA THR A 123 4.07 -3.17 -11.90
C THR A 123 3.99 -1.83 -11.19
N VAL A 124 2.99 -1.68 -10.33
CA VAL A 124 2.97 -0.73 -9.21
C VAL A 124 2.89 -1.51 -7.90
N GLU A 125 3.43 -0.95 -6.82
CA GLU A 125 3.61 -1.63 -5.53
C GLU A 125 2.90 -0.85 -4.43
N MET A 126 1.88 -1.45 -3.82
CA MET A 126 1.27 -0.95 -2.57
C MET A 126 2.13 -1.40 -1.39
N ARG A 127 2.49 -0.46 -0.49
CA ARG A 127 3.52 -0.67 0.53
C ARG A 127 3.05 -0.57 1.98
N SER A 128 1.82 -0.14 2.24
CA SER A 128 1.30 -0.06 3.61
C SER A 128 0.96 -1.40 4.26
N PRO A 129 0.46 -2.43 3.56
CA PRO A 129 0.06 -3.67 4.19
C PRO A 129 1.19 -4.37 4.95
N ASP A 130 0.83 -5.27 5.86
CA ASP A 130 1.73 -6.11 6.63
C ASP A 130 1.20 -7.55 6.79
N GLY A 131 1.93 -8.38 7.51
CA GLY A 131 1.62 -9.81 7.67
C GLY A 131 0.32 -10.11 8.39
N SER A 132 -0.37 -9.12 8.99
CA SER A 132 -1.69 -9.30 9.61
C SER A 132 -2.85 -9.34 8.60
N ALA A 133 -2.58 -9.01 7.34
CA ALA A 133 -3.60 -8.91 6.30
C ALA A 133 -4.24 -10.26 5.96
N ASP A 134 -5.57 -10.27 5.79
CA ASP A 134 -6.24 -11.32 5.03
C ASP A 134 -5.97 -11.06 3.53
N LEU A 135 -5.17 -11.91 2.90
CA LEU A 135 -4.72 -11.74 1.52
C LEU A 135 -5.88 -11.67 0.52
N TYR A 136 -6.94 -12.45 0.73
CA TYR A 136 -8.11 -12.44 -0.17
C TYR A 136 -8.85 -11.11 -0.10
N GLN A 137 -9.10 -10.62 1.11
CA GLN A 137 -9.76 -9.33 1.33
C GLN A 137 -8.90 -8.17 0.82
N LEU A 138 -7.59 -8.20 1.10
CA LEU A 138 -6.65 -7.17 0.63
C LEU A 138 -6.59 -7.11 -0.90
N ILE A 139 -6.43 -8.26 -1.58
CA ILE A 139 -6.37 -8.30 -3.04
C ILE A 139 -7.70 -7.84 -3.65
N ALA A 140 -8.83 -8.27 -3.09
CA ALA A 140 -10.15 -7.81 -3.53
C ALA A 140 -10.31 -6.29 -3.33
N GLY A 141 -9.89 -5.75 -2.18
CA GLY A 141 -9.89 -4.31 -1.89
C GLY A 141 -9.04 -3.51 -2.86
N LEU A 142 -7.84 -3.99 -3.20
CA LEU A 142 -6.96 -3.37 -4.18
C LEU A 142 -7.52 -3.44 -5.61
N ALA A 143 -8.18 -4.54 -5.98
CA ALA A 143 -8.87 -4.65 -7.28
C ALA A 143 -10.02 -3.65 -7.37
N VAL A 144 -10.81 -3.49 -6.30
CA VAL A 144 -11.85 -2.45 -6.20
C VAL A 144 -11.25 -1.06 -6.35
N ALA A 145 -10.12 -0.78 -5.69
CA ALA A 145 -9.45 0.51 -5.78
C ALA A 145 -8.96 0.80 -7.20
N CYS A 146 -8.31 -0.15 -7.86
CA CYS A 146 -7.91 0.01 -9.26
C CYS A 146 -9.12 0.29 -10.17
N ARG A 147 -10.22 -0.49 -10.03
CA ARG A 147 -11.45 -0.28 -10.79
C ARG A 147 -12.03 1.11 -10.55
N HIS A 148 -12.10 1.54 -9.29
CA HIS A 148 -12.61 2.86 -8.91
C HIS A 148 -11.88 3.97 -9.66
N GLY A 149 -10.56 3.89 -9.80
CA GLY A 149 -9.77 4.85 -10.57
C GLY A 149 -10.12 4.91 -12.07
N PHE A 150 -10.75 3.87 -12.64
CA PHE A 150 -11.30 3.91 -14.00
C PHE A 150 -12.73 4.48 -14.07
N GLU A 151 -13.43 4.52 -12.95
CA GLU A 151 -14.82 4.95 -12.87
C GLU A 151 -14.96 6.45 -12.53
N ILE A 152 -13.96 7.06 -11.89
CA ILE A 152 -13.98 8.48 -11.52
C ILE A 152 -13.43 9.37 -12.65
N GLU A 153 -14.07 10.51 -12.87
CA GLU A 153 -13.71 11.42 -13.96
C GLU A 153 -12.39 12.14 -13.71
N ASN A 154 -12.09 12.49 -12.45
CA ASN A 154 -10.91 13.25 -12.04
C ASN A 154 -9.68 12.39 -11.68
N ALA A 155 -9.64 11.12 -12.11
CA ALA A 155 -8.56 10.21 -11.75
C ALA A 155 -7.16 10.75 -12.06
N LEU A 156 -6.97 11.36 -13.22
CA LEU A 156 -5.65 11.90 -13.62
C LEU A 156 -5.24 13.10 -12.76
N ASP A 157 -6.19 13.93 -12.34
CA ASP A 157 -5.93 15.05 -11.43
C ASP A 157 -5.51 14.56 -10.04
N ILE A 158 -6.15 13.49 -9.55
CA ILE A 158 -5.77 12.82 -8.29
C ILE A 158 -4.35 12.26 -8.42
N ALA A 159 -4.05 11.55 -9.51
CA ALA A 159 -2.73 11.01 -9.76
C ALA A 159 -1.66 12.13 -9.77
N GLU A 160 -1.91 13.24 -10.44
CA GLU A 160 -0.99 14.38 -10.51
C GLU A 160 -0.77 15.04 -9.13
N LYS A 161 -1.84 15.32 -8.40
CA LYS A 161 -1.78 15.96 -7.06
C LYS A 161 -1.05 15.11 -6.03
N THR A 162 -1.12 13.78 -6.15
CA THR A 162 -0.51 12.85 -5.19
C THR A 162 0.86 12.34 -5.62
N TYR A 163 1.36 12.79 -6.77
CA TYR A 163 2.69 12.43 -7.27
C TYR A 163 3.81 13.13 -6.50
N VAL A 164 4.82 12.36 -6.11
CA VAL A 164 5.99 12.85 -5.37
C VAL A 164 7.27 12.27 -5.96
N ASN A 165 8.09 13.16 -6.53
CA ASN A 165 9.36 12.82 -7.17
C ASN A 165 10.60 13.00 -6.27
N VAL A 166 10.40 13.33 -4.99
CA VAL A 166 11.46 13.59 -4.01
C VAL A 166 11.28 12.74 -2.76
N ASN A 167 12.35 12.54 -2.01
CA ASN A 167 12.24 11.90 -0.70
C ASN A 167 11.56 12.85 0.29
N ILE A 168 10.30 12.55 0.66
CA ILE A 168 9.47 13.38 1.54
C ILE A 168 9.99 13.44 2.99
N HIS A 169 10.90 12.58 3.39
CA HIS A 169 11.48 12.56 4.74
C HIS A 169 12.70 13.48 4.88
N GLN A 170 13.18 14.09 3.79
CA GLN A 170 14.24 15.11 3.86
C GLN A 170 13.68 16.43 4.34
N LYS A 171 14.43 17.13 5.21
CA LYS A 171 14.00 18.39 5.85
C LYS A 171 13.59 19.47 4.86
N GLU A 172 14.26 19.53 3.71
CA GLU A 172 13.99 20.47 2.61
C GLU A 172 12.63 20.26 1.92
N ASN A 173 12.03 19.08 2.09
CA ASN A 173 10.73 18.71 1.53
C ASN A 173 9.58 18.74 2.55
N ALA A 174 9.80 19.33 3.73
CA ALA A 174 8.83 19.36 4.83
C ALA A 174 7.48 20.00 4.44
N ASP A 175 7.47 21.00 3.56
CA ASP A 175 6.24 21.65 3.12
C ASP A 175 5.42 20.74 2.18
N LYS A 176 6.08 19.96 1.33
CA LYS A 176 5.41 18.93 0.53
C LYS A 176 4.78 17.86 1.40
N LEU A 177 5.51 17.41 2.43
CA LEU A 177 5.02 16.41 3.39
C LEU A 177 3.76 16.91 4.12
N LYS A 178 3.73 18.17 4.56
CA LYS A 178 2.56 18.77 5.26
C LYS A 178 1.32 18.86 4.38
N ALA A 179 1.47 18.96 3.08
CA ALA A 179 0.37 19.05 2.12
C ALA A 179 -0.27 17.70 1.81
N LEU A 180 0.38 16.58 2.18
CA LEU A 180 -0.12 15.24 1.90
C LEU A 180 -1.07 14.78 3.00
N THR A 181 -2.17 14.14 2.59
CA THR A 181 -3.07 13.43 3.51
C THR A 181 -2.36 12.23 4.12
N GLN A 182 -2.63 11.95 5.38
CA GLN A 182 -2.07 10.81 6.10
C GLN A 182 -3.01 9.61 6.06
N LEU A 183 -2.43 8.41 6.16
CA LEU A 183 -3.17 7.18 6.42
C LEU A 183 -3.77 7.21 7.84
N PRO A 184 -4.84 6.45 8.11
CA PRO A 184 -5.31 6.21 9.47
C PRO A 184 -4.19 5.70 10.37
N ASP A 185 -4.25 6.02 11.65
CA ASP A 185 -3.24 5.69 12.65
C ASP A 185 -3.70 4.66 13.70
N SER A 186 -4.87 4.05 13.48
CA SER A 186 -5.47 3.01 14.31
C SER A 186 -6.44 2.12 13.53
N CYS A 187 -6.72 0.93 14.06
CA CYS A 187 -7.74 0.03 13.53
C CYS A 187 -9.11 0.72 13.50
N THR A 188 -9.46 1.40 14.58
CA THR A 188 -10.74 2.12 14.71
C THR A 188 -10.85 3.23 13.66
N ALA A 189 -9.79 3.99 13.42
CA ALA A 189 -9.77 5.04 12.39
C ALA A 189 -9.92 4.45 10.98
N SER A 190 -9.22 3.35 10.67
CA SER A 190 -9.34 2.68 9.36
C SER A 190 -10.75 2.09 9.14
N ALA A 191 -11.37 1.55 10.20
CA ALA A 191 -12.76 1.09 10.16
C ALA A 191 -13.74 2.23 9.83
N ALA A 192 -13.53 3.42 10.39
CA ALA A 192 -14.33 4.59 10.09
C ALA A 192 -14.20 5.03 8.63
N CYS A 193 -12.98 4.98 8.07
CA CYS A 193 -12.75 5.24 6.63
C CYS A 193 -13.47 4.22 5.75
N LEU A 194 -13.37 2.92 6.09
CA LEU A 194 -14.06 1.87 5.36
C LEU A 194 -15.59 2.06 5.42
N GLN A 195 -16.14 2.44 6.58
CA GLN A 195 -17.56 2.74 6.72
C GLN A 195 -18.01 3.88 5.81
N GLN A 196 -17.20 4.93 5.68
CA GLN A 196 -17.53 6.07 4.81
C GLN A 196 -17.51 5.72 3.31
N GLN A 197 -16.62 4.83 2.92
CA GLN A 197 -16.42 4.44 1.51
C GLN A 197 -17.04 3.07 1.17
N ARG A 198 -17.86 2.50 2.07
CA ARG A 198 -18.36 1.12 1.95
C ARG A 198 -19.09 0.83 0.65
N GLU A 199 -19.84 1.78 0.12
CA GLU A 199 -20.62 1.61 -1.12
C GLU A 199 -19.72 1.30 -2.33
N ILE A 200 -18.51 1.89 -2.38
CA ILE A 200 -17.53 1.63 -3.44
C ILE A 200 -17.06 0.17 -3.39
N PHE A 201 -16.82 -0.36 -2.18
CA PHE A 201 -16.39 -1.75 -1.99
C PHE A 201 -17.51 -2.75 -2.22
N GLN A 202 -18.76 -2.38 -1.93
CA GLN A 202 -19.94 -3.23 -2.15
C GLN A 202 -20.42 -3.21 -3.61
N LYS A 203 -20.03 -2.20 -4.38
CA LYS A 203 -20.38 -2.08 -5.79
C LYS A 203 -19.98 -3.36 -6.54
N HIS A 204 -20.86 -3.83 -7.42
CA HIS A 204 -20.72 -5.07 -8.18
C HIS A 204 -20.62 -6.35 -7.31
N ASN A 205 -21.10 -6.30 -6.07
CA ASN A 205 -21.12 -7.43 -5.13
C ASN A 205 -19.73 -8.04 -4.86
N VAL A 206 -18.66 -7.22 -4.88
CA VAL A 206 -17.31 -7.69 -4.54
C VAL A 206 -17.22 -8.00 -3.05
N PHE A 207 -17.69 -7.06 -2.21
CA PHE A 207 -17.85 -7.30 -0.77
C PHE A 207 -19.33 -7.29 -0.42
N SER A 208 -19.79 -8.30 0.32
CA SER A 208 -21.15 -8.27 0.85
C SER A 208 -21.25 -7.23 2.00
N PRO A 209 -22.45 -6.66 2.25
CA PRO A 209 -22.66 -5.78 3.40
C PRO A 209 -22.23 -6.42 4.73
N THR A 210 -22.58 -7.69 4.94
CA THR A 210 -22.22 -8.45 6.16
C THR A 210 -20.70 -8.62 6.31
N MET A 211 -19.97 -8.81 5.21
CA MET A 211 -18.51 -8.90 5.26
C MET A 211 -17.89 -7.56 5.68
N ILE A 212 -18.33 -6.44 5.11
CA ILE A 212 -17.88 -5.10 5.51
C ILE A 212 -18.23 -4.82 6.97
N ASP A 213 -19.45 -5.15 7.42
CA ASP A 213 -19.87 -4.97 8.82
C ASP A 213 -19.01 -5.81 9.77
N GLY A 214 -18.66 -7.03 9.40
CA GLY A 214 -17.76 -7.89 10.18
C GLY A 214 -16.36 -7.33 10.32
N ILE A 215 -15.78 -6.80 9.24
CA ILE A 215 -14.46 -6.15 9.25
C ILE A 215 -14.48 -4.90 10.14
N ILE A 216 -15.48 -4.02 9.96
CA ILE A 216 -15.63 -2.80 10.77
C ILE A 216 -15.79 -3.16 12.24
N SER A 217 -16.65 -4.13 12.57
CA SER A 217 -16.87 -4.58 13.94
C SER A 217 -15.59 -5.12 14.60
N LYS A 218 -14.84 -5.97 13.87
CA LYS A 218 -13.55 -6.48 14.34
C LYS A 218 -12.58 -5.35 14.66
N LEU A 219 -12.37 -4.43 13.74
CA LEU A 219 -11.39 -3.35 13.87
C LEU A 219 -11.79 -2.34 14.95
N THR A 220 -13.06 -1.98 15.03
CA THR A 220 -13.59 -1.08 16.08
C THR A 220 -13.48 -1.72 17.46
N GLY A 221 -13.64 -3.05 17.55
CA GLY A 221 -13.53 -3.81 18.80
C GLY A 221 -12.17 -3.74 19.47
N TYR A 222 -11.11 -3.33 18.76
CA TYR A 222 -9.80 -3.09 19.38
C TYR A 222 -9.76 -1.85 20.27
N ASN A 223 -10.63 -0.86 20.02
CA ASN A 223 -10.73 0.39 20.81
C ASN A 223 -9.37 1.08 20.99
N ASP A 224 -8.63 1.23 19.89
CA ASP A 224 -7.20 1.57 19.86
C ASP A 224 -6.87 3.03 19.48
N LEU A 225 -7.87 3.92 19.48
CA LEU A 225 -7.70 5.34 19.09
C LEU A 225 -6.63 6.07 19.92
N THR A 226 -6.54 5.76 21.21
CA THR A 226 -5.57 6.41 22.13
C THR A 226 -4.34 5.57 22.38
N LEU A 227 -4.30 4.33 21.90
CA LEU A 227 -3.31 3.33 22.26
C LEU A 227 -1.87 3.78 21.99
N ARG A 228 -1.63 4.53 20.92
CA ARG A 228 -0.32 5.09 20.60
C ARG A 228 0.16 6.06 21.66
N ASN A 229 -0.71 6.92 22.16
CA ASN A 229 -0.39 7.87 23.22
C ASN A 229 -0.22 7.15 24.57
N ASP A 230 -1.07 6.17 24.87
CA ASP A 230 -1.05 5.41 26.12
C ASP A 230 0.23 4.58 26.27
N LEU A 231 0.82 4.15 25.15
CA LEU A 231 2.01 3.31 25.13
C LEU A 231 3.31 4.07 24.81
N LYS A 232 3.26 5.39 24.56
CA LYS A 232 4.40 6.19 24.13
C LYS A 232 5.61 6.08 25.08
N ASP A 233 5.35 6.13 26.40
CA ASP A 233 6.36 6.08 27.44
C ASP A 233 6.19 4.82 28.33
N ASN A 234 5.56 3.77 27.81
CA ASN A 234 5.26 2.52 28.50
C ASN A 234 5.84 1.30 27.74
N PRO A 235 7.14 1.00 27.88
CA PRO A 235 7.77 -0.12 27.20
C PRO A 235 7.24 -1.49 27.61
N GLU A 236 6.78 -1.67 28.86
CA GLU A 236 6.18 -2.90 29.33
C GLU A 236 4.82 -3.14 28.66
N GLY A 237 3.98 -2.10 28.60
CA GLY A 237 2.71 -2.14 27.89
C GLY A 237 2.88 -2.41 26.41
N MET A 238 3.92 -1.81 25.78
CA MET A 238 4.25 -2.09 24.38
C MET A 238 4.69 -3.54 24.16
N LEU A 239 5.52 -4.08 25.05
CA LEU A 239 5.94 -5.49 24.98
C LEU A 239 4.74 -6.43 25.15
N ALA A 240 3.83 -6.12 26.08
CA ALA A 240 2.59 -6.87 26.27
C ALA A 240 1.71 -6.84 25.02
N LEU A 241 1.58 -5.68 24.34
CA LEU A 241 0.86 -5.56 23.09
C LEU A 241 1.49 -6.42 21.98
N VAL A 242 2.81 -6.34 21.81
CA VAL A 242 3.53 -7.15 20.82
C VAL A 242 3.33 -8.65 21.10
N ASN A 243 3.48 -9.07 22.35
CA ASN A 243 3.28 -10.48 22.73
C ASN A 243 1.84 -10.96 22.51
N LYS A 244 0.85 -10.10 22.76
CA LYS A 244 -0.57 -10.42 22.54
C LYS A 244 -0.86 -10.77 21.08
N TYR A 245 -0.22 -10.08 20.15
CA TYR A 245 -0.44 -10.26 18.70
C TYR A 245 0.71 -11.02 18.02
N PHE A 246 1.60 -11.63 18.80
CA PHE A 246 2.78 -12.33 18.28
C PHE A 246 2.46 -13.43 17.26
N HIS A 247 1.35 -14.12 17.44
CA HIS A 247 0.89 -15.21 16.58
C HIS A 247 -0.37 -14.88 15.78
N CYS A 248 -0.75 -13.60 15.71
CA CYS A 248 -1.93 -13.14 14.98
C CYS A 248 -1.55 -12.70 13.54
N GLY A 249 -1.19 -13.66 12.73
CA GLY A 249 -0.94 -13.49 11.31
C GLY A 249 -1.50 -14.68 10.53
#